data_19b4b11dd4f9237218ee463f6f667f37
#
_entry.id   19b4b11dd4f9237218ee463f6f667f37
#
_cell.length_a   1.000
_cell.length_b   1.000
_cell.length_c   1.000
_cell.angle_alpha   90.00
_cell.angle_beta   90.00
_cell.angle_gamma   90.00
#
_symmetry.space_group_name_H-M   'P 1'
#
loop_
_entity.id
_entity.type
_entity.pdbx_description
1 polymer ?
#
loop_
_entity_poly.entity_id
_entity_poly.type
_entity_poly.pdbx_seq_one_letter_code
_entity_poly.pdbx_strand_id
1 'polypeptide(L)'
;MFDPQYAGNVLLINNSRDALGIALLYLGYSVNTTDEAEIQEAYQLIADAVKNGVYQGKVMDEVFQKMEGGNAAIATYYAGDYLSMLENNEDLAYVVPEEGSNWFVDAMCVLKTSQHKEEAEAWINFMASTEANLRNMAYIWYASPNAEALETYPAYYEETYGEPLDPALYEIMAPSQEVLDRCEAYLV
;
A
#
# COMPACT_ATOMS: atom_id res chain seq x y z
N MET A 1 -4.48 -12.71 9.24
CA MET A 1 -4.68 -11.47 10.02
C MET A 1 -5.46 -11.69 11.31
N PHE A 2 -6.48 -12.55 11.30
CA PHE A 2 -7.38 -12.77 12.47
C PHE A 2 -7.20 -14.14 13.13
N ASP A 3 -6.31 -14.99 12.62
CA ASP A 3 -6.10 -16.35 13.10
C ASP A 3 -5.30 -16.33 14.43
N PRO A 4 -5.83 -16.91 15.51
CA PRO A 4 -5.16 -16.98 16.82
C PRO A 4 -3.82 -17.73 16.83
N GLN A 5 -3.53 -18.56 15.80
CA GLN A 5 -2.24 -19.24 15.72
C GLN A 5 -1.06 -18.28 15.59
N TYR A 6 -1.30 -17.05 15.08
CA TYR A 6 -0.30 -15.99 14.94
C TYR A 6 -0.35 -14.97 16.08
N ALA A 7 -1.05 -15.28 17.20
CA ALA A 7 -1.21 -14.34 18.31
C ALA A 7 0.13 -13.75 18.76
N GLY A 8 0.16 -12.42 18.89
CA GLY A 8 1.34 -11.65 19.26
C GLY A 8 2.39 -11.46 18.15
N ASN A 9 2.12 -11.96 16.93
CA ASN A 9 3.05 -11.87 15.80
C ASN A 9 2.44 -11.17 14.56
N VAL A 10 1.28 -10.55 14.71
CA VAL A 10 0.59 -9.82 13.64
C VAL A 10 0.67 -8.33 13.90
N LEU A 11 1.00 -7.54 12.88
CA LEU A 11 0.96 -6.09 12.89
C LEU A 11 -0.25 -5.61 12.11
N LEU A 12 -1.09 -4.79 12.74
CA LEU A 12 -2.21 -4.14 12.08
C LEU A 12 -1.80 -2.72 11.70
N ILE A 13 -2.11 -2.31 10.48
CA ILE A 13 -1.92 -0.93 10.04
C ILE A 13 -2.74 0.04 10.92
N ASN A 14 -2.12 1.13 11.37
CA ASN A 14 -2.77 2.16 12.20
C ASN A 14 -3.45 3.24 11.33
N ASN A 15 -4.09 2.84 10.27
CA ASN A 15 -4.98 3.65 9.45
C ASN A 15 -6.39 3.04 9.57
N SER A 16 -7.37 3.82 10.02
CA SER A 16 -8.70 3.29 10.32
C SER A 16 -9.42 2.77 9.09
N ARG A 17 -9.26 3.41 7.93
CA ARG A 17 -9.89 2.99 6.68
C ARG A 17 -9.30 1.67 6.19
N ASP A 18 -7.97 1.56 6.19
CA ASP A 18 -7.28 0.33 5.76
C ASP A 18 -7.55 -0.82 6.72
N ALA A 19 -7.47 -0.57 8.03
CA ALA A 19 -7.73 -1.60 9.03
C ALA A 19 -9.17 -2.15 8.93
N LEU A 20 -10.17 -1.27 8.75
CA LEU A 20 -11.56 -1.68 8.53
C LEU A 20 -11.72 -2.35 7.14
N GLY A 21 -11.07 -1.83 6.11
CA GLY A 21 -11.08 -2.41 4.76
C GLY A 21 -10.63 -3.86 4.74
N ILE A 22 -9.55 -4.19 5.45
CA ILE A 22 -9.06 -5.57 5.60
C ILE A 22 -10.11 -6.47 6.27
N ALA A 23 -10.78 -5.99 7.30
CA ALA A 23 -11.82 -6.74 7.98
C ALA A 23 -13.07 -6.91 7.12
N LEU A 24 -13.45 -5.88 6.36
CA LEU A 24 -14.56 -5.93 5.40
C LEU A 24 -14.29 -6.96 4.30
N LEU A 25 -13.11 -6.95 3.68
CA LEU A 25 -12.72 -7.93 2.67
C LEU A 25 -12.76 -9.36 3.23
N TYR A 26 -12.22 -9.57 4.43
CA TYR A 26 -12.27 -10.88 5.10
C TYR A 26 -13.70 -11.39 5.33
N LEU A 27 -14.64 -10.48 5.59
CA LEU A 27 -16.07 -10.80 5.74
C LEU A 27 -16.82 -10.89 4.41
N GLY A 28 -16.17 -10.60 3.28
CA GLY A 28 -16.78 -10.62 1.94
C GLY A 28 -17.58 -9.37 1.61
N TYR A 29 -17.33 -8.25 2.32
CA TYR A 29 -17.98 -6.96 2.09
C TYR A 29 -17.09 -6.03 1.24
N SER A 30 -17.71 -5.05 0.59
CA SER A 30 -17.00 -3.99 -0.12
C SER A 30 -16.23 -3.09 0.86
N VAL A 31 -14.98 -2.71 0.50
CA VAL A 31 -14.20 -1.72 1.26
C VAL A 31 -14.84 -0.32 1.23
N ASN A 32 -15.82 -0.11 0.34
CA ASN A 32 -16.56 1.14 0.17
C ASN A 32 -17.99 1.08 0.73
N THR A 33 -18.34 0.04 1.48
CA THR A 33 -19.67 -0.06 2.07
C THR A 33 -19.99 1.13 2.95
N THR A 34 -21.25 1.54 2.91
CA THR A 34 -21.83 2.54 3.81
C THR A 34 -22.89 1.93 4.73
N ASP A 35 -23.04 0.61 4.70
CA ASP A 35 -23.95 -0.11 5.59
C ASP A 35 -23.35 -0.16 7.01
N GLU A 36 -24.06 0.44 7.96
CA GLU A 36 -23.60 0.51 9.34
C GLU A 36 -23.46 -0.87 9.99
N ALA A 37 -24.26 -1.85 9.59
CA ALA A 37 -24.19 -3.20 10.15
C ALA A 37 -22.90 -3.93 9.69
N GLU A 38 -22.55 -3.82 8.41
CA GLU A 38 -21.30 -4.37 7.86
C GLU A 38 -20.07 -3.73 8.51
N ILE A 39 -20.08 -2.40 8.64
CA ILE A 39 -19.00 -1.65 9.30
C ILE A 39 -18.88 -2.06 10.78
N GLN A 40 -20.01 -2.23 11.47
CA GLN A 40 -20.00 -2.67 12.87
C GLN A 40 -19.48 -4.11 13.03
N GLU A 41 -19.80 -5.00 12.09
CA GLU A 41 -19.29 -6.38 12.10
C GLU A 41 -17.77 -6.41 11.88
N ALA A 42 -17.26 -5.64 10.92
CA ALA A 42 -15.83 -5.48 10.67
C ALA A 42 -15.09 -4.90 11.89
N TYR A 43 -15.67 -3.88 12.52
CA TYR A 43 -15.13 -3.33 13.78
C TYR A 43 -15.08 -4.37 14.89
N GLN A 44 -16.15 -5.18 15.06
CA GLN A 44 -16.21 -6.20 16.10
C GLN A 44 -15.16 -7.28 15.87
N LEU A 45 -14.94 -7.70 14.62
CA LEU A 45 -13.88 -8.66 14.26
C LEU A 45 -12.50 -8.17 14.70
N ILE A 46 -12.17 -6.90 14.42
CA ILE A 46 -10.91 -6.28 14.85
C ILE A 46 -10.84 -6.20 16.39
N ALA A 47 -11.93 -5.79 17.04
CA ALA A 47 -11.99 -5.64 18.49
C ALA A 47 -11.77 -6.99 19.20
N ASP A 48 -12.35 -8.06 18.68
CA ASP A 48 -12.17 -9.41 19.21
C ASP A 48 -10.74 -9.91 18.99
N ALA A 49 -10.14 -9.64 17.83
CA ALA A 49 -8.74 -9.97 17.56
C ALA A 49 -7.78 -9.22 18.51
N VAL A 50 -8.05 -7.94 18.78
CA VAL A 50 -7.29 -7.16 19.81
C VAL A 50 -7.44 -7.78 21.19
N LYS A 51 -8.67 -8.09 21.60
CA LYS A 51 -8.97 -8.69 22.91
C LYS A 51 -8.30 -10.05 23.08
N ASN A 52 -8.21 -10.83 22.02
CA ASN A 52 -7.58 -12.14 22.00
C ASN A 52 -6.05 -12.07 21.83
N GLY A 53 -5.45 -10.88 21.78
CA GLY A 53 -4.01 -10.70 21.68
C GLY A 53 -3.41 -11.12 20.34
N VAL A 54 -4.20 -11.14 19.27
CA VAL A 54 -3.71 -11.50 17.92
C VAL A 54 -2.66 -10.50 17.45
N TYR A 55 -2.94 -9.21 17.64
CA TYR A 55 -2.02 -8.17 17.22
C TYR A 55 -0.94 -7.89 18.24
N GLN A 56 0.31 -7.86 17.80
CA GLN A 56 1.44 -7.35 18.55
C GLN A 56 1.33 -5.84 18.77
N GLY A 57 0.81 -5.13 17.75
CA GLY A 57 0.59 -3.69 17.80
C GLY A 57 -0.12 -3.16 16.56
N LYS A 58 -0.52 -1.89 16.66
CA LYS A 58 -0.97 -1.08 15.53
C LYS A 58 0.20 -0.19 15.13
N VAL A 59 0.61 -0.24 13.88
CA VAL A 59 1.85 0.38 13.39
C VAL A 59 1.60 1.27 12.17
N MET A 60 2.44 2.26 12.02
CA MET A 60 2.73 2.95 10.77
C MET A 60 4.21 2.70 10.45
N ASP A 61 5.06 3.70 10.48
CA ASP A 61 6.48 3.58 10.10
C ASP A 61 7.28 2.57 10.94
N GLU A 62 6.78 2.19 12.14
CA GLU A 62 7.39 1.14 12.96
C GLU A 62 7.36 -0.25 12.29
N VAL A 63 6.54 -0.43 11.23
CA VAL A 63 6.50 -1.67 10.46
C VAL A 63 7.87 -2.02 9.89
N PHE A 64 8.61 -1.03 9.37
CA PHE A 64 9.94 -1.22 8.81
C PHE A 64 10.84 -1.93 9.80
N GLN A 65 11.07 -1.32 10.97
CA GLN A 65 11.96 -1.89 11.99
C GLN A 65 11.50 -3.30 12.45
N LYS A 66 10.19 -3.54 12.52
CA LYS A 66 9.66 -4.80 13.01
C LYS A 66 9.78 -5.92 11.98
N MET A 67 9.44 -5.65 10.72
CA MET A 67 9.48 -6.64 9.65
C MET A 67 10.92 -6.91 9.21
N GLU A 68 11.73 -5.87 9.00
CA GLU A 68 13.14 -6.02 8.67
C GLU A 68 13.93 -6.77 9.76
N GLY A 69 13.60 -6.52 11.02
CA GLY A 69 14.21 -7.20 12.16
C GLY A 69 13.65 -8.60 12.47
N GLY A 70 12.67 -9.10 11.69
CA GLY A 70 12.05 -10.42 11.92
C GLY A 70 11.23 -10.50 13.22
N ASN A 71 10.75 -9.36 13.73
CA ASN A 71 10.04 -9.27 15.01
C ASN A 71 8.51 -9.44 14.90
N ALA A 72 8.00 -9.71 13.71
CA ALA A 72 6.61 -10.07 13.46
C ALA A 72 6.53 -11.04 12.28
N ALA A 73 5.48 -11.85 12.23
CA ALA A 73 5.29 -12.85 11.19
C ALA A 73 4.44 -12.31 10.03
N ILE A 74 3.47 -11.44 10.31
CA ILE A 74 2.52 -10.93 9.34
C ILE A 74 2.28 -9.44 9.60
N ALA A 75 2.27 -8.65 8.52
CA ALA A 75 1.85 -7.25 8.56
C ALA A 75 0.92 -6.96 7.39
N THR A 76 -0.07 -6.10 7.60
CA THR A 76 -0.77 -5.44 6.50
C THR A 76 -0.13 -4.08 6.29
N TYR A 77 0.38 -3.86 5.09
CA TYR A 77 1.05 -2.61 4.76
C TYR A 77 1.06 -2.35 3.24
N TYR A 78 1.67 -1.26 2.84
CA TYR A 78 1.68 -0.80 1.46
C TYR A 78 2.73 -1.52 0.62
N ALA A 79 2.42 -1.74 -0.66
CA ALA A 79 3.26 -2.52 -1.57
C ALA A 79 4.65 -1.91 -1.81
N GLY A 80 4.73 -0.58 -2.00
CA GLY A 80 6.03 0.09 -2.21
C GLY A 80 6.92 0.04 -0.98
N ASP A 81 6.34 0.14 0.22
CA ASP A 81 7.09 0.01 1.46
C ASP A 81 7.61 -1.42 1.67
N TYR A 82 6.87 -2.45 1.23
CA TYR A 82 7.39 -3.82 1.22
C TYR A 82 8.64 -3.93 0.32
N LEU A 83 8.60 -3.33 -0.88
CA LEU A 83 9.75 -3.35 -1.79
C LEU A 83 10.97 -2.63 -1.19
N SER A 84 10.75 -1.54 -0.46
CA SER A 84 11.82 -0.86 0.29
C SER A 84 12.38 -1.71 1.44
N MET A 85 11.52 -2.47 2.14
CA MET A 85 11.97 -3.36 3.22
C MET A 85 12.79 -4.55 2.72
N LEU A 86 12.58 -5.01 1.46
CA LEU A 86 13.38 -6.08 0.87
C LEU A 86 14.87 -5.76 0.79
N GLU A 87 15.25 -4.50 0.70
CA GLU A 87 16.66 -4.07 0.70
C GLU A 87 17.38 -4.46 2.02
N ASN A 88 16.63 -4.59 3.10
CA ASN A 88 17.15 -4.89 4.43
C ASN A 88 16.82 -6.31 4.92
N ASN A 89 15.82 -6.98 4.33
CA ASN A 89 15.44 -8.34 4.68
C ASN A 89 14.83 -9.08 3.48
N GLU A 90 15.64 -9.90 2.81
CA GLU A 90 15.24 -10.70 1.65
C GLU A 90 14.28 -11.86 2.00
N ASP A 91 14.12 -12.21 3.27
CA ASP A 91 13.21 -13.28 3.73
C ASP A 91 11.73 -12.82 3.76
N LEU A 92 11.46 -11.54 3.52
CA LEU A 92 10.09 -11.02 3.44
C LEU A 92 9.38 -11.53 2.18
N ALA A 93 8.09 -11.82 2.29
CA ALA A 93 7.25 -12.21 1.17
C ALA A 93 6.01 -11.31 1.09
N TYR A 94 5.57 -11.03 -0.13
CA TYR A 94 4.38 -10.26 -0.42
C TYR A 94 3.26 -11.15 -0.99
N VAL A 95 2.03 -10.89 -0.57
CA VAL A 95 0.87 -11.60 -1.07
C VAL A 95 -0.36 -10.68 -1.14
N VAL A 96 -1.08 -10.75 -2.25
CA VAL A 96 -2.46 -10.28 -2.33
C VAL A 96 -3.37 -11.47 -2.00
N PRO A 97 -4.13 -11.43 -0.89
CA PRO A 97 -4.97 -12.56 -0.45
C PRO A 97 -6.05 -12.94 -1.48
N GLU A 98 -6.65 -14.12 -1.33
CA GLU A 98 -7.76 -14.56 -2.19
C GLU A 98 -9.00 -13.66 -2.02
N GLU A 99 -9.20 -13.12 -0.82
CA GLU A 99 -10.26 -12.15 -0.50
C GLU A 99 -10.07 -10.80 -1.22
N GLY A 100 -8.91 -10.59 -1.81
CA GLY A 100 -8.55 -9.36 -2.50
C GLY A 100 -7.82 -8.36 -1.62
N SER A 101 -7.65 -7.17 -2.15
CA SER A 101 -7.04 -6.01 -1.48
C SER A 101 -7.73 -4.73 -1.94
N ASN A 102 -7.35 -3.60 -1.36
CA ASN A 102 -7.68 -2.30 -1.91
C ASN A 102 -6.57 -1.78 -2.81
N TRP A 103 -6.91 -0.86 -3.70
CA TRP A 103 -5.95 0.02 -4.35
C TRP A 103 -6.41 1.47 -4.26
N PHE A 104 -5.48 2.41 -4.32
CA PHE A 104 -5.76 3.82 -4.14
C PHE A 104 -4.86 4.67 -5.04
N VAL A 105 -5.24 5.93 -5.18
CA VAL A 105 -4.47 6.95 -5.90
C VAL A 105 -4.28 8.13 -4.97
N ASP A 106 -3.03 8.52 -4.75
CA ASP A 106 -2.70 9.75 -4.04
C ASP A 106 -2.88 10.95 -4.97
N ALA A 107 -3.47 12.02 -4.45
CA ALA A 107 -3.79 13.19 -5.22
C ALA A 107 -3.25 14.46 -4.56
N MET A 108 -2.67 15.34 -5.37
CA MET A 108 -2.31 16.71 -4.98
C MET A 108 -3.46 17.65 -5.28
N CYS A 109 -3.85 18.44 -4.28
CA CYS A 109 -4.95 19.41 -4.40
C CYS A 109 -4.51 20.81 -4.02
N VAL A 110 -5.00 21.82 -4.76
CA VAL A 110 -4.84 23.22 -4.39
C VAL A 110 -6.05 23.65 -3.56
N LEU A 111 -5.81 24.12 -2.34
CA LEU A 111 -6.89 24.61 -1.49
C LEU A 111 -7.59 25.82 -2.13
N LYS A 112 -8.93 25.86 -2.06
CA LYS A 112 -9.74 26.95 -2.61
C LYS A 112 -9.34 28.33 -2.04
N THR A 113 -8.82 28.38 -0.83
CA THR A 113 -8.39 29.58 -0.12
C THR A 113 -6.93 29.95 -0.35
N SER A 114 -6.20 29.15 -1.14
CA SER A 114 -4.78 29.43 -1.42
C SER A 114 -4.59 30.79 -2.08
N GLN A 115 -3.59 31.54 -1.58
CA GLN A 115 -3.11 32.78 -2.19
C GLN A 115 -1.94 32.55 -3.17
N HIS A 116 -1.48 31.29 -3.30
CA HIS A 116 -0.34 30.84 -4.09
C HIS A 116 -0.77 29.78 -5.10
N LYS A 117 -1.87 30.03 -5.81
CA LYS A 117 -2.45 29.05 -6.72
C LYS A 117 -1.53 28.74 -7.91
N GLU A 118 -0.93 29.76 -8.50
CA GLU A 118 -0.04 29.62 -9.67
C GLU A 118 1.21 28.81 -9.32
N GLU A 119 1.81 29.05 -8.16
CA GLU A 119 2.97 28.31 -7.67
C GLU A 119 2.61 26.85 -7.36
N ALA A 120 1.44 26.62 -6.77
CA ALA A 120 0.96 25.29 -6.48
C ALA A 120 0.67 24.49 -7.76
N GLU A 121 0.05 25.10 -8.75
CA GLU A 121 -0.19 24.51 -10.08
C GLU A 121 1.13 24.22 -10.81
N ALA A 122 2.11 25.12 -10.72
CA ALA A 122 3.45 24.89 -11.27
C ALA A 122 4.16 23.71 -10.61
N TRP A 123 4.03 23.58 -9.29
CA TRP A 123 4.55 22.42 -8.55
C TRP A 123 3.87 21.11 -8.96
N ILE A 124 2.54 21.08 -9.05
CA ILE A 124 1.79 19.90 -9.48
C ILE A 124 2.21 19.52 -10.91
N ASN A 125 2.35 20.49 -11.81
CA ASN A 125 2.77 20.24 -13.17
C ASN A 125 4.20 19.68 -13.25
N PHE A 126 5.12 20.17 -12.40
CA PHE A 126 6.46 19.59 -12.28
C PHE A 126 6.40 18.15 -11.78
N MET A 127 5.64 17.87 -10.72
CA MET A 127 5.48 16.53 -10.18
C MET A 127 4.80 15.55 -11.16
N ALA A 128 3.97 16.05 -12.06
CA ALA A 128 3.34 15.25 -13.13
C ALA A 128 4.26 14.97 -14.32
N SER A 129 5.46 15.57 -14.37
CA SER A 129 6.41 15.35 -15.48
C SER A 129 6.99 13.93 -15.47
N THR A 130 7.34 13.40 -16.64
CA THR A 130 7.96 12.07 -16.79
C THR A 130 9.24 11.96 -15.94
N GLU A 131 10.11 12.98 -15.98
CA GLU A 131 11.38 12.98 -15.22
C GLU A 131 11.13 12.89 -13.71
N ALA A 132 10.22 13.69 -13.15
CA ALA A 132 9.90 13.65 -11.73
C ALA A 132 9.29 12.30 -11.32
N ASN A 133 8.40 11.76 -12.16
CA ASN A 133 7.78 10.46 -11.90
C ASN A 133 8.79 9.31 -11.94
N LEU A 134 9.70 9.26 -12.90
CA LEU A 134 10.75 8.23 -12.95
C LEU A 134 11.60 8.22 -11.66
N ARG A 135 12.00 9.39 -11.18
CA ARG A 135 12.76 9.53 -9.93
C ARG A 135 11.94 9.11 -8.71
N ASN A 136 10.65 9.47 -8.67
CA ASN A 136 9.76 9.06 -7.59
C ASN A 136 9.55 7.54 -7.58
N MET A 137 9.27 6.94 -8.74
CA MET A 137 9.11 5.49 -8.87
C MET A 137 10.34 4.75 -8.33
N ALA A 138 11.54 5.23 -8.68
CA ALA A 138 12.80 4.65 -8.23
C ALA A 138 13.06 4.83 -6.72
N TYR A 139 12.45 5.84 -6.10
CA TYR A 139 12.67 6.13 -4.68
C TYR A 139 11.63 5.50 -3.75
N ILE A 140 10.34 5.51 -4.18
CA ILE A 140 9.24 5.06 -3.31
C ILE A 140 8.63 3.72 -3.73
N TRP A 141 9.05 3.16 -4.87
CA TRP A 141 8.57 1.87 -5.39
C TRP A 141 7.04 1.82 -5.65
N TYR A 142 6.45 2.93 -6.08
CA TYR A 142 5.03 2.99 -6.48
C TYR A 142 4.89 3.31 -7.95
N ALA A 143 3.86 2.75 -8.59
CA ALA A 143 3.49 3.08 -9.95
C ALA A 143 3.10 4.55 -10.10
N SER A 144 3.37 5.10 -11.28
CA SER A 144 2.98 6.46 -11.64
C SER A 144 1.70 6.47 -12.48
N PRO A 145 0.82 7.48 -12.33
CA PRO A 145 -0.25 7.74 -13.26
C PRO A 145 0.25 8.32 -14.61
N ASN A 146 1.53 8.70 -14.70
CA ASN A 146 2.15 9.15 -15.95
C ASN A 146 2.49 7.92 -16.81
N ALA A 147 1.75 7.72 -17.93
CA ALA A 147 1.89 6.55 -18.77
C ALA A 147 3.29 6.42 -19.39
N GLU A 148 3.91 7.53 -19.80
CA GLU A 148 5.27 7.53 -20.37
C GLU A 148 6.31 7.12 -19.31
N ALA A 149 6.18 7.63 -18.09
CA ALA A 149 7.07 7.22 -17.01
C ALA A 149 6.92 5.72 -16.71
N LEU A 150 5.70 5.21 -16.65
CA LEU A 150 5.45 3.81 -16.39
C LEU A 150 6.04 2.91 -17.49
N GLU A 151 5.84 3.27 -18.75
CA GLU A 151 6.35 2.53 -19.92
C GLU A 151 7.89 2.51 -19.97
N THR A 152 8.52 3.64 -19.63
CA THR A 152 9.98 3.79 -19.76
C THR A 152 10.76 3.42 -18.51
N TYR A 153 10.08 3.17 -17.38
CA TYR A 153 10.72 2.92 -16.09
C TYR A 153 11.71 1.74 -16.11
N PRO A 154 11.43 0.57 -16.72
CA PRO A 154 12.41 -0.53 -16.74
C PRO A 154 13.75 -0.14 -17.37
N ALA A 155 13.71 0.62 -18.46
CA ALA A 155 14.95 1.11 -19.11
C ALA A 155 15.66 2.18 -18.26
N TYR A 156 14.90 3.07 -17.62
CA TYR A 156 15.44 4.06 -16.70
C TYR A 156 16.12 3.40 -15.49
N TYR A 157 15.51 2.32 -14.96
CA TYR A 157 16.06 1.55 -13.84
C TYR A 157 17.40 0.92 -14.21
N GLU A 158 17.46 0.23 -15.36
CA GLU A 158 18.69 -0.40 -15.85
C GLU A 158 19.81 0.63 -16.11
N GLU A 159 19.48 1.79 -16.69
CA GLU A 159 20.45 2.87 -16.89
C GLU A 159 20.95 3.45 -15.55
N THR A 160 20.10 3.53 -14.56
CA THR A 160 20.41 4.17 -13.28
C THR A 160 21.22 3.25 -12.36
N TYR A 161 20.85 1.97 -12.29
CA TYR A 161 21.41 1.01 -11.33
C TYR A 161 22.37 0.00 -11.96
N GLY A 162 22.44 -0.08 -13.29
CA GLY A 162 23.36 -0.96 -14.01
C GLY A 162 22.92 -2.41 -14.11
N GLU A 163 21.71 -2.71 -13.72
CA GLU A 163 21.10 -4.04 -13.77
C GLU A 163 19.62 -3.96 -14.18
N PRO A 164 19.07 -4.97 -14.87
CA PRO A 164 17.69 -4.97 -15.26
C PRO A 164 16.75 -5.06 -14.04
N LEU A 165 15.63 -4.35 -14.09
CA LEU A 165 14.58 -4.45 -13.09
C LEU A 165 13.99 -5.86 -13.07
N ASP A 166 13.93 -6.48 -11.89
CA ASP A 166 13.28 -7.77 -11.72
C ASP A 166 11.78 -7.67 -12.07
N PRO A 167 11.29 -8.46 -13.05
CA PRO A 167 9.87 -8.45 -13.41
C PRO A 167 8.92 -8.75 -12.25
N ALA A 168 9.34 -9.54 -11.26
CA ALA A 168 8.52 -9.84 -10.08
C ALA A 168 8.37 -8.61 -9.17
N LEU A 169 9.41 -7.81 -9.00
CA LEU A 169 9.35 -6.55 -8.26
C LEU A 169 8.53 -5.51 -9.02
N TYR A 170 8.67 -5.47 -10.36
CA TYR A 170 7.87 -4.58 -11.18
C TYR A 170 6.38 -4.90 -11.11
N GLU A 171 6.01 -6.19 -11.12
CA GLU A 171 4.60 -6.63 -10.98
C GLU A 171 3.98 -6.22 -9.62
N ILE A 172 4.77 -6.18 -8.55
CA ILE A 172 4.29 -5.69 -7.25
C ILE A 172 4.09 -4.18 -7.28
N MET A 173 5.03 -3.45 -7.89
CA MET A 173 4.96 -1.99 -8.03
C MET A 173 3.83 -1.54 -8.95
N ALA A 174 3.66 -2.22 -10.08
CA ALA A 174 2.70 -1.91 -11.14
C ALA A 174 1.90 -3.17 -11.52
N PRO A 175 0.93 -3.56 -10.68
CA PRO A 175 0.20 -4.82 -10.83
C PRO A 175 -0.51 -4.94 -12.16
N SER A 176 -0.53 -6.16 -12.70
CA SER A 176 -1.29 -6.51 -13.88
C SER A 176 -2.80 -6.36 -13.66
N GLN A 177 -3.55 -6.29 -14.76
CA GLN A 177 -5.02 -6.23 -14.68
C GLN A 177 -5.61 -7.43 -13.93
N GLU A 178 -5.02 -8.62 -14.03
CA GLU A 178 -5.46 -9.82 -13.31
C GLU A 178 -5.38 -9.63 -11.79
N VAL A 179 -4.32 -8.99 -11.29
CA VAL A 179 -4.19 -8.65 -9.87
C VAL A 179 -5.18 -7.56 -9.48
N LEU A 180 -5.31 -6.51 -10.30
CA LEU A 180 -6.23 -5.40 -10.04
C LEU A 180 -7.69 -5.83 -10.04
N ASP A 181 -8.08 -6.81 -10.85
CA ASP A 181 -9.45 -7.35 -10.90
C ASP A 181 -9.87 -8.03 -9.59
N ARG A 182 -8.89 -8.39 -8.74
CA ARG A 182 -9.14 -8.92 -7.37
C ARG A 182 -9.11 -7.83 -6.30
N CYS A 183 -8.80 -6.61 -6.68
CA CYS A 183 -8.68 -5.48 -5.77
C CYS A 183 -9.83 -4.50 -5.97
N GLU A 184 -10.25 -3.85 -4.90
CA GLU A 184 -11.28 -2.83 -4.95
C GLU A 184 -10.68 -1.43 -4.78
N ALA A 185 -11.03 -0.50 -5.68
CA ALA A 185 -10.63 0.89 -5.54
C ALA A 185 -11.33 1.57 -4.37
N TYR A 186 -10.60 2.32 -3.55
CA TYR A 186 -11.23 3.23 -2.62
C TYR A 186 -11.94 4.36 -3.38
N LEU A 187 -13.25 4.49 -3.16
CA LEU A 187 -14.02 5.63 -3.63
C LEU A 187 -13.77 6.86 -2.75
N VAL A 188 -13.57 8.00 -3.38
CA VAL A 188 -13.28 9.30 -2.74
C VAL A 188 -14.56 10.11 -2.67
#